data_44de4b4ed49ddbb98aa5c6da6c95401a
#
_entry.id   44de4b4ed49ddbb98aa5c6da6c95401a
#
_cell.length_a   1.000
_cell.length_b   1.000
_cell.length_c   1.000
_cell.angle_alpha   90.00
_cell.angle_beta   90.00
_cell.angle_gamma   90.00
#
_symmetry.space_group_name_H-M   'P 1'
#
loop_
_entity.id
_entity.type
_entity.pdbx_description
1 polymer ?
#
loop_
_entity_poly.entity_id
_entity_poly.type
_entity_poly.pdbx_seq_one_letter_code
_entity_poly.pdbx_strand_id
1 'polypeptide(L)'
;MFHPVKEPKHYAGDGKIACMDALRSMIHGSEAELTAPMIYWWGCSFKYLWRWVWKNGRQDLEKAQQCIKYLMEELDEDQSKAN
;
A
#
# COMPACT_ATOMS: atom_id res chain seq x y z
N MET A 1 -15.46 1.57 -18.25
CA MET A 1 -14.72 2.76 -18.69
C MET A 1 -14.07 3.45 -17.51
N PHE A 2 -12.84 3.92 -17.64
CA PHE A 2 -12.15 4.63 -16.58
C PHE A 2 -12.63 6.06 -16.45
N HIS A 3 -12.75 6.51 -15.22
CA HIS A 3 -12.90 7.92 -14.93
C HIS A 3 -11.53 8.45 -14.49
N PRO A 4 -10.93 9.44 -15.19
CA PRO A 4 -9.54 9.86 -14.94
C PRO A 4 -9.25 10.29 -13.51
N VAL A 5 -10.24 10.79 -12.80
CA VAL A 5 -10.09 11.24 -11.41
C VAL A 5 -10.50 10.15 -10.42
N LYS A 6 -11.68 9.52 -10.64
CA LYS A 6 -12.23 8.54 -9.71
C LYS A 6 -11.60 7.16 -9.85
N GLU A 7 -11.29 6.77 -11.09
CA GLU A 7 -10.75 5.45 -11.39
C GLU A 7 -9.58 5.56 -12.36
N PRO A 8 -8.43 6.08 -11.90
CA PRO A 8 -7.25 6.16 -12.75
C PRO A 8 -6.85 4.77 -13.24
N LYS A 9 -6.40 4.70 -14.48
CA LYS A 9 -6.03 3.43 -15.13
C LYS A 9 -5.02 2.63 -14.30
N HIS A 10 -4.05 3.29 -13.71
CA HIS A 10 -2.99 2.61 -12.96
C HIS A 10 -3.46 2.02 -11.62
N TYR A 11 -4.72 2.23 -11.24
CA TYR A 11 -5.32 1.64 -10.04
C TYR A 11 -6.43 0.65 -10.34
N ALA A 12 -6.80 0.48 -11.59
CA ALA A 12 -7.95 -0.35 -11.97
C ALA A 12 -7.65 -1.86 -12.00
N GLY A 13 -6.37 -2.26 -11.99
CA GLY A 13 -6.00 -3.66 -12.09
C GLY A 13 -6.48 -4.26 -13.41
N ASP A 14 -7.12 -5.41 -13.35
CA ASP A 14 -7.71 -6.07 -14.52
C ASP A 14 -9.14 -5.58 -14.82
N GLY A 15 -9.60 -4.56 -14.12
CA GLY A 15 -10.94 -4.03 -14.26
C GLY A 15 -11.99 -4.72 -13.40
N LYS A 16 -11.60 -5.75 -12.65
CA LYS A 16 -12.51 -6.52 -11.79
C LYS A 16 -12.38 -6.14 -10.33
N ILE A 17 -11.14 -5.97 -9.88
CA ILE A 17 -10.85 -5.58 -8.49
C ILE A 17 -9.94 -4.37 -8.54
N ALA A 18 -10.44 -3.23 -8.12
CA ALA A 18 -9.66 -2.01 -8.07
C ALA A 18 -8.68 -2.02 -6.89
N CYS A 19 -7.59 -1.27 -7.02
CA CYS A 19 -6.56 -1.17 -5.99
C CYS A 19 -7.16 -0.85 -4.60
N MET A 20 -8.06 0.12 -4.53
CA MET A 20 -8.64 0.52 -3.24
C MET A 20 -9.48 -0.57 -2.60
N ASP A 21 -10.18 -1.37 -3.40
CA ASP A 21 -10.95 -2.49 -2.87
C ASP A 21 -10.04 -3.58 -2.32
N ALA A 22 -8.97 -3.88 -3.05
CA ALA A 22 -7.97 -4.85 -2.59
C ALA A 22 -7.27 -4.34 -1.32
N LEU A 23 -6.94 -3.05 -1.28
CA LEU A 23 -6.33 -2.42 -0.11
C LEU A 23 -7.22 -2.51 1.12
N ARG A 24 -8.50 -2.19 0.96
CA ARG A 24 -9.47 -2.30 2.06
C ARG A 24 -9.55 -3.72 2.59
N SER A 25 -9.62 -4.69 1.69
CA SER A 25 -9.68 -6.10 2.07
C SER A 25 -8.42 -6.53 2.83
N MET A 26 -7.26 -6.10 2.34
CA MET A 26 -5.98 -6.43 2.95
C MET A 26 -5.87 -5.90 4.39
N ILE A 27 -6.27 -4.65 4.60
CA ILE A 27 -6.11 -3.98 5.89
C ILE A 27 -7.23 -4.34 6.87
N HIS A 28 -8.45 -4.49 6.38
CA HIS A 28 -9.65 -4.61 7.21
C HIS A 28 -9.59 -5.73 8.24
N GLY A 29 -9.00 -6.85 7.89
CA GLY A 29 -8.89 -7.99 8.80
C GLY A 29 -7.76 -7.86 9.83
N SER A 30 -6.91 -6.86 9.72
CA SER A 30 -5.68 -6.76 10.52
C SER A 30 -5.52 -5.42 11.24
N GLU A 31 -6.42 -4.47 11.00
CA GLU A 31 -6.24 -3.09 11.48
C GLU A 31 -6.16 -2.96 12.99
N ALA A 32 -6.82 -3.87 13.73
CA ALA A 32 -6.81 -3.86 15.19
C ALA A 32 -5.43 -4.18 15.78
N GLU A 33 -4.57 -4.81 15.00
CA GLU A 33 -3.23 -5.23 15.42
C GLU A 33 -2.14 -4.22 15.07
N LEU A 34 -2.51 -3.15 14.37
CA LEU A 34 -1.55 -2.23 13.76
C LEU A 34 -1.72 -0.79 14.24
N THR A 35 -0.61 -0.07 14.34
CA THR A 35 -0.66 1.36 14.59
C THR A 35 -0.98 2.11 13.30
N ALA A 36 -1.41 3.36 13.42
CA ALA A 36 -1.72 4.17 12.24
C ALA A 36 -0.53 4.34 11.29
N PRO A 37 0.70 4.61 11.79
CA PRO A 37 1.86 4.68 10.89
C PRO A 37 2.15 3.38 10.15
N MET A 38 1.96 2.21 10.79
CA MET A 38 2.11 0.92 10.13
C MET A 38 1.13 0.78 8.98
N ILE A 39 -0.13 1.13 9.21
CA ILE A 39 -1.18 1.04 8.18
C ILE A 39 -0.82 1.97 7.01
N TYR A 40 -0.34 3.17 7.31
CA TYR A 40 0.05 4.13 6.29
C TYR A 40 1.16 3.57 5.37
N TRP A 41 2.26 3.09 5.95
CA TRP A 41 3.38 2.58 5.16
C TRP A 41 3.03 1.29 4.43
N TRP A 42 2.23 0.44 5.04
CA TRP A 42 1.73 -0.77 4.40
C TRP A 42 0.89 -0.43 3.16
N GLY A 43 -0.05 0.49 3.32
CA GLY A 43 -0.89 0.94 2.21
C GLY A 43 -0.09 1.60 1.09
N CYS A 44 0.89 2.44 1.44
CA CYS A 44 1.77 3.06 0.45
C CYS A 44 2.57 2.03 -0.33
N SER A 45 3.14 1.04 0.36
CA SER A 45 3.89 -0.06 -0.28
C SER A 45 3.01 -0.80 -1.28
N PHE A 46 1.82 -1.16 -0.84
CA PHE A 46 0.85 -1.87 -1.68
C PHE A 46 0.48 -1.07 -2.92
N LYS A 47 0.22 0.20 -2.75
CA LYS A 47 -0.15 1.09 -3.86
C LYS A 47 0.94 1.12 -4.94
N TYR A 48 2.20 1.26 -4.55
CA TYR A 48 3.31 1.29 -5.50
C TYR A 48 3.50 -0.06 -6.20
N LEU A 49 3.36 -1.16 -5.46
CA LEU A 49 3.45 -2.49 -6.04
C LEU A 49 2.31 -2.79 -6.99
N TRP A 50 1.15 -2.21 -6.74
CA TRP A 50 -0.01 -2.38 -7.63
C TRP A 50 0.17 -1.66 -8.96
N ARG A 51 0.70 -0.42 -8.93
CA ARG A 51 0.65 0.48 -10.09
C ARG A 51 1.91 0.59 -10.92
N TRP A 52 3.05 0.04 -10.48
CA TRP A 52 4.36 0.33 -11.09
C TRP A 52 4.40 0.07 -12.60
N VAL A 53 3.73 -0.97 -13.08
CA VAL A 53 3.69 -1.35 -14.50
C VAL A 53 3.11 -0.22 -15.35
N TRP A 54 2.11 0.48 -14.83
CA TRP A 54 1.33 1.46 -15.56
C TRP A 54 1.73 2.90 -15.27
N LYS A 55 2.67 3.11 -14.39
CA LYS A 55 3.03 4.48 -14.02
C LYS A 55 4.52 4.72 -14.11
N ASN A 56 5.28 4.56 -13.03
CA ASN A 56 6.67 5.00 -12.97
C ASN A 56 7.69 3.86 -13.02
N GLY A 57 7.27 2.63 -13.25
CA GLY A 57 8.16 1.49 -13.40
C GLY A 57 9.10 1.32 -12.21
N ARG A 58 10.40 1.29 -12.48
CA ARG A 58 11.41 1.09 -11.45
C ARG A 58 11.32 2.10 -10.30
N GLN A 59 10.99 3.34 -10.60
CA GLN A 59 10.86 4.35 -9.54
C GLN A 59 9.79 3.98 -8.52
N ASP A 60 8.65 3.46 -8.98
CA ASP A 60 7.59 3.00 -8.07
C ASP A 60 8.06 1.81 -7.24
N LEU A 61 8.84 0.90 -7.82
CA LEU A 61 9.41 -0.21 -7.07
C LEU A 61 10.38 0.25 -5.99
N GLU A 62 11.19 1.26 -6.29
CA GLU A 62 12.10 1.85 -5.31
C GLU A 62 11.32 2.55 -4.19
N LYS A 63 10.23 3.22 -4.53
CA LYS A 63 9.34 3.84 -3.54
C LYS A 63 8.69 2.77 -2.65
N ALA A 64 8.30 1.64 -3.23
CA ALA A 64 7.75 0.52 -2.46
C ALA A 64 8.79 -0.01 -1.46
N GLN A 65 10.04 -0.17 -1.90
CA GLN A 65 11.11 -0.61 -1.02
C GLN A 65 11.30 0.36 0.15
N GLN A 66 11.27 1.66 -0.11
CA GLN A 66 11.43 2.66 0.93
C GLN A 66 10.26 2.63 1.93
N CYS A 67 9.04 2.45 1.43
CA CYS A 67 7.86 2.33 2.29
C CYS A 67 7.93 1.08 3.16
N ILE A 68 8.40 -0.02 2.61
CA ILE A 68 8.60 -1.27 3.36
C ILE A 68 9.63 -1.07 4.47
N LYS A 69 10.71 -0.36 4.18
CA LYS A 69 11.73 -0.03 5.18
C LYS A 69 11.12 0.76 6.34
N TYR A 70 10.33 1.77 6.03
CA TYR A 70 9.65 2.56 7.06
C TYR A 70 8.67 1.71 7.86
N LEU A 71 7.96 0.81 7.20
CA LEU A 71 7.04 -0.11 7.88
C LEU A 71 7.79 -0.99 8.87
N MET A 72 8.94 -1.52 8.47
CA MET A 72 9.77 -2.35 9.36
C MET A 72 10.27 -1.56 10.56
N GLU A 73 10.65 -0.29 10.35
CA GLU A 73 11.09 0.58 11.43
C GLU A 73 9.95 0.82 12.44
N GLU A 74 8.73 1.05 11.95
CA GLU A 74 7.56 1.22 12.82
C GLU A 74 7.24 -0.07 13.59
N LEU A 75 7.35 -1.20 12.93
CA LEU A 75 7.12 -2.51 13.56
C LEU A 75 8.14 -2.75 14.68
N ASP A 76 9.41 -2.48 14.41
CA ASP A 76 10.48 -2.68 15.37
C ASP A 76 10.28 -1.76 16.60
N GLU A 77 9.88 -0.52 16.37
CA GLU A 77 9.60 0.43 17.44
C GLU A 77 8.44 -0.02 18.32
N ASP A 78 7.36 -0.49 17.68
CA ASP A 78 6.18 -0.96 18.38
C ASP A 78 6.49 -2.19 19.24
N GLN A 79 7.25 -3.15 18.70
CA GLN A 79 7.67 -4.34 19.43
C GLN A 79 8.60 -3.99 20.58
N SER A 80 9.46 -3.00 20.41
CA SER A 80 10.34 -2.50 21.47
C SER A 80 9.55 -1.92 22.64
N LYS A 81 8.46 -1.19 22.34
CA LYS A 81 7.60 -0.61 23.37
C LYS A 81 6.78 -1.67 24.11
N ALA A 82 6.51 -2.79 23.49
CA ALA A 82 5.70 -3.87 24.09
C ALA A 82 6.48 -4.60 25.20
N ASN A 83 7.79 -4.44 25.25
CA ASN A 83 8.62 -5.02 26.29
C ASN A 83 8.86 -4.01 27.41
#